data_93fd84800d1aca4f459df46069cd118a
#
_entry.id   93fd84800d1aca4f459df46069cd118a
#
_cell.length_a   1.000
_cell.length_b   1.000
_cell.length_c   1.000
_cell.angle_alpha   90.00
_cell.angle_beta   90.00
_cell.angle_gamma   90.00
#
_symmetry.space_group_name_H-M   'P 1'
#
loop_
_entity.id
_entity.type
_entity.pdbx_description
1 polymer ?
#
loop_
_entity_poly.entity_id
_entity_poly.type
_entity_poly.pdbx_seq_one_letter_code
_entity_poly.pdbx_strand_id
1 'polypeptide(L)'
;MTVLEYVAMLAALVLVPWLAARRLAEPVDGSDPRAAFEAARARHARRALLRRADASALPVLTTSRRPARTVACVVPLREIVGSVDRGPHPFDRRFDPSADTAWARFAAVLRARNDGVELPPVLLHQGCDGYYVLDGHHRVAVARALGDTETRAEVAVDPSPCA
;
A
#
# COMPACT_ATOMS: atom_id res chain seq x y z
N MET A 1 21.01 -40.04 -15.50
CA MET A 1 20.47 -38.67 -15.60
C MET A 1 21.02 -38.09 -16.89
N THR A 2 20.18 -37.84 -17.87
CA THR A 2 20.57 -37.27 -19.15
C THR A 2 20.76 -35.76 -19.05
N VAL A 3 21.55 -35.18 -19.93
CA VAL A 3 21.76 -33.71 -19.99
C VAL A 3 20.42 -32.97 -20.11
N LEU A 4 19.44 -33.59 -20.77
CA LEU A 4 18.09 -33.05 -20.95
C LEU A 4 17.30 -32.97 -19.63
N GLU A 5 17.44 -33.96 -18.76
CA GLU A 5 16.79 -33.97 -17.42
C GLU A 5 17.41 -32.92 -16.50
N TYR A 6 18.71 -32.68 -16.61
CA TYR A 6 19.40 -31.66 -15.83
C TYR A 6 19.00 -30.24 -16.27
N VAL A 7 18.89 -30.00 -17.57
CA VAL A 7 18.42 -28.72 -18.12
C VAL A 7 16.95 -28.45 -17.75
N ALA A 8 16.08 -29.47 -17.80
CA ALA A 8 14.69 -29.36 -17.39
C ALA A 8 14.54 -29.04 -15.89
N MET A 9 15.38 -29.66 -15.05
CA MET A 9 15.39 -29.38 -13.60
C MET A 9 15.87 -27.96 -13.28
N LEU A 10 16.93 -27.48 -13.96
CA LEU A 10 17.40 -26.09 -13.80
C LEU A 10 16.37 -25.09 -14.33
N ALA A 11 15.72 -25.38 -15.45
CA ALA A 11 14.64 -24.54 -15.99
C ALA A 11 13.45 -24.47 -15.01
N ALA A 12 13.06 -25.58 -14.39
CA ALA A 12 12.00 -25.62 -13.39
C ALA A 12 12.36 -24.81 -12.13
N LEU A 13 13.61 -24.90 -11.67
CA LEU A 13 14.12 -24.15 -10.51
C LEU A 13 14.08 -22.62 -10.72
N VAL A 14 14.19 -22.15 -11.95
CA VAL A 14 14.17 -20.71 -12.28
C VAL A 14 12.79 -20.25 -12.76
N LEU A 15 12.13 -21.06 -13.59
CA LEU A 15 10.85 -20.68 -14.23
C LEU A 15 9.68 -20.71 -13.25
N VAL A 16 9.65 -21.69 -12.35
CA VAL A 16 8.55 -21.81 -11.35
C VAL A 16 8.56 -20.64 -10.37
N PRO A 17 9.69 -20.24 -9.76
CA PRO A 17 9.74 -19.04 -8.92
C PRO A 17 9.47 -17.75 -9.70
N TRP A 18 9.90 -17.68 -10.98
CA TRP A 18 9.68 -16.51 -11.85
C TRP A 18 8.20 -16.36 -12.24
N LEU A 19 7.52 -17.46 -12.61
CA LEU A 19 6.08 -17.50 -12.88
C LEU A 19 5.25 -17.20 -11.63
N ALA A 20 5.64 -17.74 -10.49
CA ALA A 20 5.02 -17.43 -9.20
C ALA A 20 5.22 -15.95 -8.83
N ALA A 21 6.41 -15.39 -9.08
CA ALA A 21 6.69 -13.97 -8.87
C ALA A 21 5.87 -13.07 -9.80
N ARG A 22 5.65 -13.48 -11.03
CA ARG A 22 4.87 -12.72 -12.02
C ARG A 22 3.38 -12.73 -11.69
N ARG A 23 2.83 -13.86 -11.24
CA ARG A 23 1.42 -13.95 -10.79
C ARG A 23 1.11 -13.08 -9.59
N LEU A 24 2.10 -12.80 -8.73
CA LEU A 24 1.95 -11.91 -7.56
C LEU A 24 2.08 -10.42 -7.93
N ALA A 25 2.46 -10.11 -9.16
CA ALA A 25 2.55 -8.74 -9.69
C ALA A 25 1.32 -8.35 -10.52
N GLU A 26 0.41 -9.29 -10.81
CA GLU A 26 -0.83 -8.96 -11.51
C GLU A 26 -1.76 -8.15 -10.61
N PRO A 27 -2.44 -7.15 -11.17
CA PRO A 27 -3.46 -6.42 -10.43
C PRO A 27 -4.49 -7.43 -9.94
N VAL A 28 -4.79 -7.36 -8.65
CA VAL A 28 -5.78 -8.25 -8.04
C VAL A 28 -7.15 -7.85 -8.55
N ASP A 29 -7.94 -8.83 -8.96
CA ASP A 29 -9.36 -8.59 -9.25
C ASP A 29 -10.03 -7.97 -8.00
N GLY A 30 -10.43 -6.72 -8.13
CA GLY A 30 -11.07 -5.97 -7.06
C GLY A 30 -12.49 -6.40 -6.76
N SER A 31 -13.06 -7.36 -7.50
CA SER A 31 -14.44 -7.82 -7.31
C SER A 31 -14.63 -8.55 -5.97
N ASP A 32 -13.60 -9.29 -5.50
CA ASP A 32 -13.64 -9.99 -4.22
C ASP A 32 -12.73 -9.29 -3.18
N PRO A 33 -13.33 -8.61 -2.18
CA PRO A 33 -12.57 -7.95 -1.12
C PRO A 33 -11.69 -8.91 -0.31
N ARG A 34 -12.09 -10.18 -0.17
CA ARG A 34 -11.29 -11.16 0.57
C ARG A 34 -10.04 -11.54 -0.20
N ALA A 35 -10.18 -11.84 -1.48
CA ALA A 35 -9.05 -12.16 -2.34
C ALA A 35 -8.05 -10.98 -2.44
N ALA A 36 -8.55 -9.76 -2.58
CA ALA A 36 -7.72 -8.55 -2.62
C ALA A 36 -6.93 -8.34 -1.32
N PHE A 37 -7.57 -8.52 -0.18
CA PHE A 37 -6.92 -8.39 1.13
C PHE A 37 -5.84 -9.46 1.35
N GLU A 38 -6.16 -10.73 1.07
CA GLU A 38 -5.22 -11.84 1.23
C GLU A 38 -4.01 -11.70 0.30
N ALA A 39 -4.21 -11.25 -0.93
CA ALA A 39 -3.13 -10.97 -1.86
C ALA A 39 -2.21 -9.84 -1.34
N ALA A 40 -2.78 -8.77 -0.80
CA ALA A 40 -2.01 -7.68 -0.19
C ALA A 40 -1.22 -8.18 1.04
N ARG A 41 -1.83 -8.98 1.91
CA ARG A 41 -1.14 -9.61 3.04
C ARG A 41 -0.02 -10.56 2.61
N ALA A 42 -0.24 -11.35 1.57
CA ALA A 42 0.78 -12.23 1.02
C ALA A 42 2.00 -11.45 0.49
N ARG A 43 1.78 -10.27 -0.12
CA ARG A 43 2.88 -9.36 -0.51
C ARG A 43 3.68 -8.89 0.71
N HIS A 44 3.01 -8.47 1.79
CA HIS A 44 3.66 -8.11 3.04
C HIS A 44 4.48 -9.28 3.60
N ALA A 45 3.87 -10.47 3.79
CA ALA A 45 4.52 -11.65 4.34
C ALA A 45 5.77 -12.06 3.54
N ARG A 46 5.70 -12.00 2.20
CA ARG A 46 6.84 -12.27 1.33
C ARG A 46 7.98 -11.28 1.53
N ARG A 47 7.68 -9.97 1.63
CA ARG A 47 8.71 -8.95 1.90
C ARG A 47 9.34 -9.15 3.28
N ALA A 48 8.54 -9.46 4.30
CA ALA A 48 9.01 -9.75 5.65
C ALA A 48 9.94 -10.97 5.66
N LEU A 49 9.55 -12.05 4.96
CA LEU A 49 10.40 -13.24 4.81
C LEU A 49 11.75 -12.93 4.15
N LEU A 50 11.76 -12.07 3.16
CA LEU A 50 12.96 -11.62 2.46
C LEU A 50 13.71 -10.51 3.22
N ARG A 51 13.29 -10.16 4.43
CA ARG A 51 13.86 -9.09 5.28
C ARG A 51 14.02 -7.76 4.55
N ARG A 52 13.09 -7.42 3.67
CA ARG A 52 13.12 -6.14 2.96
C ARG A 52 12.70 -4.99 3.87
N ALA A 53 13.37 -3.87 3.75
CA ALA A 53 13.09 -2.67 4.56
C ALA A 53 11.65 -2.15 4.40
N ASP A 54 11.03 -2.37 3.23
CA ASP A 54 9.66 -1.95 2.94
C ASP A 54 8.56 -2.82 3.60
N ALA A 55 8.94 -3.96 4.21
CA ALA A 55 8.05 -4.73 5.09
C ALA A 55 8.03 -4.21 6.54
N SER A 56 8.85 -3.23 6.87
CA SER A 56 8.85 -2.61 8.20
C SER A 56 7.57 -1.80 8.44
N ALA A 57 7.35 -1.44 9.70
CA ALA A 57 6.21 -0.60 10.09
C ALA A 57 6.18 0.71 9.29
N LEU A 58 4.97 1.22 9.10
CA LEU A 58 4.74 2.49 8.42
C LEU A 58 5.48 3.63 9.15
N PRO A 59 6.29 4.45 8.46
CA PRO A 59 6.93 5.61 9.07
C PRO A 59 5.91 6.57 9.66
N VAL A 60 6.23 7.14 10.80
CA VAL A 60 5.37 8.10 11.50
C VAL A 60 6.05 9.46 11.54
N LEU A 61 5.39 10.46 10.99
CA LEU A 61 5.77 11.86 11.12
C LEU A 61 5.12 12.45 12.38
N THR A 62 5.93 12.88 13.32
CA THR A 62 5.44 13.62 14.49
C THR A 62 5.34 15.10 14.15
N THR A 63 4.14 15.64 14.19
CA THR A 63 3.91 17.08 14.00
C THR A 63 2.93 17.60 15.04
N SER A 64 3.27 18.72 15.66
CA SER A 64 2.42 19.41 16.61
C SER A 64 1.50 20.45 15.96
N ARG A 65 1.68 20.71 14.68
CA ARG A 65 0.91 21.73 13.96
C ARG A 65 -0.36 21.15 13.33
N ARG A 66 -1.49 21.77 13.64
CA ARG A 66 -2.70 21.63 12.84
C ARG A 66 -2.51 22.40 11.53
N PRO A 67 -2.78 21.79 10.36
CA PRO A 67 -2.67 22.48 9.10
C PRO A 67 -3.65 23.65 9.06
N ALA A 68 -3.13 24.82 8.69
CA ALA A 68 -3.96 26.03 8.55
C ALA A 68 -4.74 26.05 7.22
N ARG A 69 -4.31 25.29 6.23
CA ARG A 69 -4.89 25.24 4.87
C ARG A 69 -4.71 23.87 4.25
N THR A 70 -5.74 23.43 3.52
CA THR A 70 -5.66 22.23 2.66
C THR A 70 -5.82 22.66 1.19
N VAL A 71 -5.16 21.90 0.30
CA VAL A 71 -5.27 22.05 -1.15
C VAL A 71 -5.73 20.72 -1.73
N ALA A 72 -6.82 20.75 -2.50
CA ALA A 72 -7.30 19.58 -3.21
C ALA A 72 -6.43 19.32 -4.45
N CYS A 73 -5.91 18.10 -4.60
CA CYS A 73 -5.08 17.71 -5.73
C CYS A 73 -5.13 16.19 -5.94
N VAL A 74 -4.48 15.72 -7.00
CA VAL A 74 -4.21 14.32 -7.26
C VAL A 74 -2.75 14.06 -6.88
N VAL A 75 -2.52 13.02 -6.07
CA VAL A 75 -1.19 12.68 -5.55
C VAL A 75 -0.81 11.28 -6.03
N PRO A 76 0.42 11.10 -6.58
CA PRO A 76 0.94 9.79 -6.88
C PRO A 76 1.07 8.94 -5.62
N LEU A 77 0.53 7.72 -5.63
CA LEU A 77 0.57 6.84 -4.46
C LEU A 77 2.00 6.50 -4.02
N ARG A 78 2.98 6.48 -4.95
CA ARG A 78 4.39 6.24 -4.62
C ARG A 78 4.99 7.31 -3.71
N GLU A 79 4.44 8.54 -3.72
CA GLU A 79 4.90 9.67 -2.91
C GLU A 79 4.28 9.68 -1.50
N ILE A 80 3.33 8.79 -1.22
CA ILE A 80 2.77 8.63 0.13
C ILE A 80 3.69 7.67 0.90
N VAL A 81 4.44 8.19 1.86
CA VAL A 81 5.55 7.47 2.50
C VAL A 81 5.27 7.03 3.93
N GLY A 82 4.25 7.59 4.59
CA GLY A 82 4.01 7.30 6.00
C GLY A 82 2.67 7.81 6.54
N SER A 83 2.58 7.93 7.85
CA SER A 83 1.42 8.40 8.61
C SER A 83 1.80 9.52 9.56
N VAL A 84 0.85 10.36 9.94
CA VAL A 84 1.02 11.41 10.95
C VAL A 84 0.50 10.94 12.31
N ASP A 85 1.31 11.16 13.35
CA ASP A 85 0.96 11.12 14.79
C ASP A 85 0.03 9.97 15.26
N ARG A 86 0.15 8.80 14.66
CA ARG A 86 -0.63 7.64 15.08
C ARG A 86 0.29 6.46 15.39
N GLY A 87 0.03 5.82 16.50
CA GLY A 87 0.75 4.62 16.96
C GLY A 87 0.76 3.48 15.94
N PRO A 88 1.10 2.26 16.32
CA PRO A 88 1.35 1.19 15.37
C PRO A 88 0.15 0.98 14.44
N HIS A 89 0.40 1.11 13.13
CA HIS A 89 -0.60 0.89 12.09
C HIS A 89 -0.60 -0.58 11.66
N PRO A 90 -1.77 -1.13 11.26
CA PRO A 90 -1.85 -2.48 10.71
C PRO A 90 -1.39 -2.54 9.24
N PHE A 91 -0.45 -1.67 8.85
CA PHE A 91 0.10 -1.57 7.50
C PHE A 91 1.63 -1.47 7.55
N ASP A 92 2.28 -2.00 6.53
CA ASP A 92 3.70 -1.79 6.29
C ASP A 92 3.97 -0.49 5.48
N ARG A 93 5.25 -0.22 5.17
CA ARG A 93 5.66 0.97 4.39
C ARG A 93 5.04 1.06 3.00
N ARG A 94 4.53 -0.02 2.47
CA ARG A 94 3.82 -0.09 1.20
C ARG A 94 2.31 -0.01 1.35
N PHE A 95 1.81 0.19 2.57
CA PHE A 95 0.39 0.14 2.92
C PHE A 95 -0.26 -1.22 2.66
N ASP A 96 0.53 -2.29 2.54
CA ASP A 96 -0.02 -3.63 2.57
C ASP A 96 -0.37 -4.01 4.02
N PRO A 97 -1.53 -4.69 4.23
CA PRO A 97 -1.95 -5.08 5.58
C PRO A 97 -0.94 -6.02 6.25
N SER A 98 -0.47 -5.67 7.43
CA SER A 98 0.40 -6.49 8.29
C SER A 98 -0.37 -7.24 9.36
N ALA A 99 -1.63 -6.85 9.62
CA ALA A 99 -2.48 -7.45 10.63
C ALA A 99 -3.93 -7.58 10.17
N ASP A 100 -4.66 -8.56 10.75
CA ASP A 100 -6.08 -8.81 10.44
C ASP A 100 -7.02 -7.68 10.89
N THR A 101 -6.57 -6.85 11.82
CA THR A 101 -7.33 -5.68 12.29
C THR A 101 -7.65 -4.68 11.17
N ALA A 102 -6.91 -4.72 10.06
CA ALA A 102 -7.19 -3.90 8.89
C ALA A 102 -8.38 -4.40 8.05
N TRP A 103 -8.79 -5.68 8.20
CA TRP A 103 -9.74 -6.34 7.30
C TRP A 103 -11.08 -5.62 7.16
N ALA A 104 -11.75 -5.36 8.27
CA ALA A 104 -13.13 -4.84 8.23
C ALA A 104 -13.24 -3.53 7.46
N ARG A 105 -12.31 -2.59 7.70
CA ARG A 105 -12.28 -1.29 7.02
C ARG A 105 -11.77 -1.39 5.58
N PHE A 106 -10.79 -2.25 5.33
CA PHE A 106 -10.31 -2.51 3.97
C PHE A 106 -11.45 -3.03 3.09
N ALA A 107 -12.19 -4.04 3.57
CA ALA A 107 -13.32 -4.62 2.85
C ALA A 107 -14.46 -3.60 2.64
N ALA A 108 -14.75 -2.76 3.63
CA ALA A 108 -15.77 -1.72 3.51
C ALA A 108 -15.41 -0.68 2.44
N VAL A 109 -14.16 -0.22 2.41
CA VAL A 109 -13.66 0.72 1.39
C VAL A 109 -13.73 0.11 0.00
N LEU A 110 -13.31 -1.16 -0.14
CA LEU A 110 -13.32 -1.82 -1.44
C LEU A 110 -14.75 -2.07 -1.95
N ARG A 111 -15.68 -2.48 -1.08
CA ARG A 111 -17.10 -2.63 -1.46
C ARG A 111 -17.68 -1.29 -1.90
N ALA A 112 -17.51 -0.23 -1.11
CA ALA A 112 -18.01 1.10 -1.46
C ALA A 112 -17.50 1.54 -2.84
N ARG A 113 -16.22 1.27 -3.14
CA ARG A 113 -15.63 1.55 -4.46
C ARG A 113 -16.28 0.71 -5.56
N ASN A 114 -16.49 -0.58 -5.34
CA ASN A 114 -17.12 -1.48 -6.30
C ASN A 114 -18.59 -1.10 -6.57
N ASP A 115 -19.29 -0.60 -5.54
CA ASP A 115 -20.66 -0.12 -5.62
C ASP A 115 -20.74 1.28 -6.28
N GLY A 116 -19.63 1.85 -6.73
CA GLY A 116 -19.57 3.17 -7.36
C GLY A 116 -19.77 4.34 -6.40
N VAL A 117 -19.67 4.10 -5.09
CA VAL A 117 -19.76 5.15 -4.08
C VAL A 117 -18.53 6.05 -4.16
N GLU A 118 -18.75 7.34 -4.30
CA GLU A 118 -17.68 8.31 -4.28
C GLU A 118 -17.06 8.41 -2.89
N LEU A 119 -15.82 7.94 -2.77
CA LEU A 119 -15.07 8.01 -1.52
C LEU A 119 -14.51 9.43 -1.33
N PRO A 120 -14.51 9.97 -0.11
CA PRO A 120 -13.88 11.25 0.17
C PRO A 120 -12.38 11.21 -0.15
N PRO A 121 -11.74 12.35 -0.50
CA PRO A 121 -10.31 12.41 -0.75
C PRO A 121 -9.52 11.99 0.50
N VAL A 122 -8.32 11.42 0.32
CA VAL A 122 -7.41 11.14 1.43
C VAL A 122 -6.87 12.45 1.97
N LEU A 123 -6.76 12.57 3.29
CA LEU A 123 -6.16 13.72 3.93
C LEU A 123 -4.67 13.45 4.17
N LEU A 124 -3.83 14.28 3.59
CA LEU A 124 -2.37 14.13 3.62
C LEU A 124 -1.72 15.36 4.26
N HIS A 125 -0.58 15.15 4.87
CA HIS A 125 0.35 16.18 5.30
C HIS A 125 1.60 16.15 4.42
N GLN A 126 2.06 17.29 3.94
CA GLN A 126 3.28 17.39 3.16
C GLN A 126 4.50 17.39 4.09
N GLY A 127 5.36 16.38 3.97
CA GLY A 127 6.68 16.32 4.59
C GLY A 127 7.81 16.61 3.61
N CYS A 128 9.06 16.52 4.06
CA CYS A 128 10.23 16.79 3.23
C CYS A 128 10.53 15.68 2.22
N ASP A 129 10.18 14.45 2.55
CA ASP A 129 10.47 13.23 1.78
C ASP A 129 9.24 12.63 1.10
N GLY A 130 8.09 13.28 1.22
CA GLY A 130 6.83 12.82 0.65
C GLY A 130 5.61 13.21 1.46
N TYR A 131 4.51 12.50 1.21
CA TYR A 131 3.25 12.75 1.89
C TYR A 131 2.99 11.73 2.99
N TYR A 132 2.39 12.19 4.08
CA TYR A 132 2.03 11.39 5.24
C TYR A 132 0.52 11.41 5.45
N VAL A 133 -0.08 10.26 5.65
CA VAL A 133 -1.53 10.12 5.78
C VAL A 133 -2.00 10.61 7.15
N LEU A 134 -2.88 11.60 7.16
CA LEU A 134 -3.65 12.05 8.33
C LEU A 134 -4.93 11.23 8.48
N ASP A 135 -5.66 11.04 7.36
CA ASP A 135 -6.84 10.18 7.29
C ASP A 135 -6.93 9.50 5.92
N GLY A 136 -7.46 8.28 5.91
CA GLY A 136 -7.66 7.49 4.70
C GLY A 136 -6.65 6.37 4.48
N HIS A 137 -5.96 5.88 5.49
CA HIS A 137 -5.00 4.77 5.38
C HIS A 137 -5.55 3.56 4.62
N HIS A 138 -6.80 3.18 4.89
CA HIS A 138 -7.45 2.05 4.19
C HIS A 138 -7.76 2.38 2.73
N ARG A 139 -8.06 3.65 2.39
CA ARG A 139 -8.25 4.10 1.00
C ARG A 139 -6.95 4.00 0.21
N VAL A 140 -5.83 4.42 0.81
CA VAL A 140 -4.49 4.24 0.22
C VAL A 140 -4.14 2.77 0.06
N ALA A 141 -4.42 1.94 1.08
CA ALA A 141 -4.16 0.51 1.04
C ALA A 141 -4.96 -0.20 -0.08
N VAL A 142 -6.26 0.12 -0.21
CA VAL A 142 -7.10 -0.43 -1.28
C VAL A 142 -6.63 0.04 -2.66
N ALA A 143 -6.34 1.33 -2.84
CA ALA A 143 -5.86 1.87 -4.09
C ALA A 143 -4.57 1.16 -4.55
N ARG A 144 -3.61 0.98 -3.65
CA ARG A 144 -2.39 0.22 -3.94
C ARG A 144 -2.63 -1.27 -4.22
N ALA A 145 -3.55 -1.89 -3.50
CA ALA A 145 -3.90 -3.29 -3.72
C ALA A 145 -4.47 -3.53 -5.13
N LEU A 146 -5.21 -2.57 -5.64
CA LEU A 146 -5.81 -2.60 -6.98
C LEU A 146 -4.85 -2.14 -8.09
N GLY A 147 -3.66 -1.65 -7.74
CA GLY A 147 -2.66 -1.18 -8.70
C GLY A 147 -2.90 0.23 -9.22
N ASP A 148 -3.69 1.04 -8.52
CA ASP A 148 -3.81 2.45 -8.85
C ASP A 148 -2.43 3.13 -8.77
N THR A 149 -2.23 4.15 -9.57
CA THR A 149 -0.99 4.94 -9.58
C THR A 149 -1.10 6.22 -8.79
N GLU A 150 -2.32 6.72 -8.58
CA GLU A 150 -2.60 8.00 -7.96
C GLU A 150 -3.90 7.97 -7.16
N THR A 151 -4.14 8.98 -6.32
CA THR A 151 -5.36 9.16 -5.55
C THR A 151 -5.74 10.63 -5.40
N ARG A 152 -7.04 10.88 -5.27
CA ARG A 152 -7.52 12.23 -4.90
C ARG A 152 -7.18 12.51 -3.44
N ALA A 153 -6.63 13.67 -3.17
CA ALA A 153 -6.17 14.06 -1.85
C ALA A 153 -6.53 15.52 -1.52
N GLU A 154 -6.67 15.77 -0.24
CA GLU A 154 -6.55 17.11 0.35
C GLU A 154 -5.22 17.14 1.10
N VAL A 155 -4.31 17.98 0.61
CA VAL A 155 -2.98 18.12 1.19
C VAL A 155 -2.96 19.29 2.14
N ALA A 156 -2.64 18.98 3.39
CA ALA A 156 -2.31 19.98 4.40
C ALA A 156 -0.91 20.55 4.12
N VAL A 157 -0.87 21.82 3.74
CA VAL A 157 0.36 22.51 3.40
C VAL A 157 0.85 23.29 4.62
N ASP A 158 2.03 22.98 5.08
CA ASP A 158 2.74 23.78 6.09
C ASP A 158 3.65 24.79 5.37
N PRO A 159 3.69 26.08 5.78
CA PRO A 159 4.53 27.09 5.14
C PRO A 159 6.04 26.79 5.22
N SER A 160 6.44 25.86 6.07
CA SER A 160 7.85 25.40 6.16
C SER A 160 7.88 23.89 6.48
N PRO A 161 7.61 23.02 5.52
CA PRO A 161 7.54 21.58 5.78
C PRO A 161 8.88 20.94 6.16
N CYS A 162 10.00 21.66 5.94
CA CYS A 162 11.36 21.16 6.08
C CYS A 162 12.24 22.01 7.02
N ALA A 163 11.64 22.72 7.97
CA ALA A 163 12.39 23.49 8.97
C ALA A 163 12.74 22.67 10.21
#